data_a178ef41cd8f34b5fabbac9ac097aade
#
_entry.id   a178ef41cd8f34b5fabbac9ac097aade
#
_cell.length_a   1.000
_cell.length_b   1.000
_cell.length_c   1.000
_cell.angle_alpha   90.00
_cell.angle_beta   90.00
_cell.angle_gamma   90.00
#
_symmetry.space_group_name_H-M   'P 1'
#
loop_
_entity.id
_entity.type
_entity.pdbx_description
1 polymer ?
#
loop_
_entity_poly.entity_id
_entity_poly.type
_entity_poly.pdbx_seq_one_letter_code
_entity_poly.pdbx_strand_id
1 'polypeptide(L)'
;MSGREPVHKRYLLTRAKPAEVYGIVTDFPAYPGLFPEIKGTSVVRAGTPSADGKSVTRVEFRAQVVLPVRYVLDLTCDATAHTVDWTFVEGEIITSSVGSWRFSAEGEETAIDYRVAVDVKAPVPGFVLRKVTDGLVAASIPSMFSAIEREVRKRQAA
;
A
#
# COMPACT_ATOMS: atom_id res chain seq x y z
N MET A 1 5.54 -3.76 -20.69
CA MET A 1 6.02 -4.77 -19.75
C MET A 1 6.85 -4.11 -18.67
N SER A 2 6.56 -4.41 -17.43
CA SER A 2 7.37 -3.90 -16.33
C SER A 2 8.73 -4.58 -16.34
N GLY A 3 9.79 -3.80 -16.38
CA GLY A 3 11.15 -4.32 -16.31
C GLY A 3 11.69 -4.45 -14.89
N ARG A 4 10.89 -4.09 -13.89
CA ARG A 4 11.34 -4.09 -12.50
C ARG A 4 10.91 -5.33 -11.75
N GLU A 5 11.83 -5.85 -10.97
CA GLU A 5 11.54 -6.89 -10.00
C GLU A 5 10.73 -6.31 -8.84
N PRO A 6 9.75 -7.04 -8.30
CA PRO A 6 9.05 -6.57 -7.11
C PRO A 6 9.99 -6.41 -5.93
N VAL A 7 9.80 -5.33 -5.19
CA VAL A 7 10.44 -5.15 -3.89
C VAL A 7 9.60 -5.90 -2.86
N HIS A 8 10.24 -6.71 -2.05
CA HIS A 8 9.57 -7.45 -0.97
C HIS A 8 10.23 -7.08 0.35
N LYS A 9 9.42 -6.61 1.29
CA LYS A 9 9.86 -6.32 2.64
C LYS A 9 8.94 -6.99 3.63
N ARG A 10 9.52 -7.49 4.70
CA ARG A 10 8.79 -8.16 5.77
C ARG A 10 9.06 -7.45 7.10
N TYR A 11 8.03 -7.28 7.89
CA TYR A 11 8.11 -6.66 9.20
C TYR A 11 7.33 -7.50 10.21
N LEU A 12 7.94 -7.78 11.37
CA LEU A 12 7.26 -8.48 12.45
C LEU A 12 6.76 -7.46 13.46
N LEU A 13 5.44 -7.37 13.61
CA LEU A 13 4.82 -6.46 14.54
C LEU A 13 4.43 -7.24 15.79
N THR A 14 5.07 -6.90 16.91
CA THR A 14 4.83 -7.59 18.19
C THR A 14 3.48 -7.19 18.78
N ARG A 15 2.85 -8.09 19.51
CA ARG A 15 1.58 -7.85 20.21
C ARG A 15 0.53 -7.26 19.30
N ALA A 16 0.31 -7.90 18.15
CA ALA A 16 -0.69 -7.49 17.18
C ALA A 16 -1.28 -8.73 16.50
N LYS A 17 -2.53 -8.61 16.09
CA LYS A 17 -3.23 -9.66 15.35
C LYS A 17 -3.37 -9.24 13.90
N PRO A 18 -3.38 -10.20 12.95
CA PRO A 18 -3.55 -9.87 11.53
C PRO A 18 -4.79 -9.02 11.25
N ALA A 19 -5.90 -9.27 11.93
CA ALA A 19 -7.13 -8.50 11.75
C ALA A 19 -6.95 -7.03 12.14
N GLU A 20 -6.14 -6.73 13.15
CA GLU A 20 -5.88 -5.36 13.57
C GLU A 20 -5.14 -4.58 12.47
N VAL A 21 -4.11 -5.21 11.90
CA VAL A 21 -3.32 -4.58 10.84
C VAL A 21 -4.12 -4.48 9.56
N TYR A 22 -4.88 -5.53 9.22
CA TYR A 22 -5.74 -5.54 8.04
C TYR A 22 -6.76 -4.40 8.10
N GLY A 23 -7.37 -4.18 9.26
CA GLY A 23 -8.36 -3.10 9.42
C GLY A 23 -7.77 -1.72 9.19
N ILE A 24 -6.52 -1.51 9.56
CA ILE A 24 -5.82 -0.24 9.33
C ILE A 24 -5.50 -0.05 7.85
N VAL A 25 -4.96 -1.07 7.21
CA VAL A 25 -4.49 -0.98 5.82
C VAL A 25 -5.63 -0.92 4.82
N THR A 26 -6.81 -1.40 5.17
CA THR A 26 -8.00 -1.33 4.30
C THR A 26 -8.83 -0.08 4.52
N ASP A 27 -8.49 0.76 5.46
CA ASP A 27 -9.18 2.03 5.69
C ASP A 27 -8.56 3.12 4.79
N PHE A 28 -8.85 3.04 3.50
CA PHE A 28 -8.25 3.91 2.49
C PHE A 28 -8.51 5.40 2.73
N PRO A 29 -9.71 5.83 3.17
CA PRO A 29 -9.94 7.25 3.46
C PRO A 29 -9.02 7.82 4.55
N ALA A 30 -8.51 6.99 5.44
CA ALA A 30 -7.65 7.42 6.53
C ALA A 30 -6.17 7.56 6.13
N TYR A 31 -5.79 7.13 4.93
CA TYR A 31 -4.40 7.12 4.48
C TYR A 31 -3.67 8.46 4.59
N PRO A 32 -4.27 9.60 4.28
CA PRO A 32 -3.55 10.88 4.43
C PRO A 32 -3.10 11.17 5.85
N GLY A 33 -3.86 10.70 6.84
CA GLY A 33 -3.46 10.83 8.25
C GLY A 33 -2.54 9.72 8.75
N LEU A 34 -2.47 8.61 8.00
CA LEU A 34 -1.68 7.44 8.38
C LEU A 34 -0.28 7.47 7.72
N PHE A 35 -0.23 7.72 6.41
CA PHE A 35 1.02 7.71 5.64
C PHE A 35 1.38 9.13 5.20
N PRO A 36 2.52 9.68 5.68
CA PRO A 36 2.88 11.07 5.37
C PRO A 36 3.01 11.38 3.88
N GLU A 37 3.40 10.41 3.07
CA GLU A 37 3.58 10.60 1.63
C GLU A 37 2.24 10.70 0.89
N ILE A 38 1.16 10.17 1.46
CA ILE A 38 -0.17 10.20 0.84
C ILE A 38 -0.84 11.53 1.22
N LYS A 39 -1.09 12.35 0.23
CA LYS A 39 -1.71 13.68 0.43
C LYS A 39 -3.22 13.65 0.29
N GLY A 40 -3.75 12.64 -0.38
CA GLY A 40 -5.19 12.49 -0.52
C GLY A 40 -5.55 11.12 -1.07
N THR A 41 -6.73 10.65 -0.71
CA THR A 41 -7.32 9.45 -1.28
C THR A 41 -8.79 9.72 -1.57
N SER A 42 -9.30 9.14 -2.66
CA SER A 42 -10.71 9.22 -3.01
C SER A 42 -11.18 7.84 -3.43
N VAL A 43 -12.19 7.31 -2.75
CA VAL A 43 -12.79 6.03 -3.14
C VAL A 43 -13.66 6.29 -4.36
N VAL A 44 -13.21 5.80 -5.51
CA VAL A 44 -13.93 5.98 -6.78
C VAL A 44 -15.11 5.02 -6.85
N ARG A 45 -14.90 3.79 -6.40
CA ARG A 45 -15.95 2.78 -6.34
C ARG A 45 -15.68 1.83 -5.18
N ALA A 46 -16.57 1.83 -4.21
CA ALA A 46 -16.47 0.93 -3.06
C ALA A 46 -16.87 -0.49 -3.47
N GLY A 47 -16.07 -1.47 -3.04
CA GLY A 47 -16.37 -2.87 -3.28
C GLY A 47 -17.44 -3.40 -2.34
N THR A 48 -18.22 -4.34 -2.86
CA THR A 48 -19.19 -5.09 -2.04
C THR A 48 -18.60 -6.48 -1.79
N PRO A 49 -18.53 -6.96 -0.54
CA PRO A 49 -17.99 -8.27 -0.26
C PRO A 49 -18.80 -9.36 -0.96
N SER A 50 -18.10 -10.26 -1.63
CA SER A 50 -18.71 -11.46 -2.22
C SER A 50 -18.78 -12.58 -1.18
N ALA A 51 -19.39 -13.71 -1.56
CA ALA A 51 -19.57 -14.84 -0.64
C ALA A 51 -18.24 -15.41 -0.13
N ASP A 52 -17.14 -15.22 -0.87
CA ASP A 52 -15.82 -15.69 -0.48
C ASP A 52 -15.05 -14.68 0.41
N GLY A 53 -15.68 -13.57 0.79
CA GLY A 53 -15.07 -12.56 1.66
C GLY A 53 -14.19 -11.54 0.94
N LYS A 54 -14.13 -11.58 -0.39
CA LYS A 54 -13.33 -10.66 -1.18
C LYS A 54 -14.14 -9.49 -1.69
N SER A 55 -13.52 -8.32 -1.77
CA SER A 55 -14.12 -7.14 -2.39
C SER A 55 -13.06 -6.37 -3.16
N VAL A 56 -13.47 -5.72 -4.25
CA VAL A 56 -12.57 -4.89 -5.05
C VAL A 56 -13.00 -3.43 -4.89
N THR A 57 -12.10 -2.61 -4.38
CA THR A 57 -12.33 -1.18 -4.19
C THR A 57 -11.39 -0.41 -5.10
N ARG A 58 -11.94 0.55 -5.85
CA ARG A 58 -11.14 1.43 -6.70
C ARG A 58 -10.86 2.72 -5.96
N VAL A 59 -9.59 3.06 -5.81
CA VAL A 59 -9.15 4.23 -5.04
C VAL A 59 -8.19 5.06 -5.87
N GLU A 60 -8.42 6.37 -5.87
CA GLU A 60 -7.47 7.35 -6.39
C GLU A 60 -6.54 7.77 -5.26
N PHE A 61 -5.24 7.71 -5.52
CA PHE A 61 -4.22 8.15 -4.57
C PHE A 61 -3.50 9.38 -5.12
N ARG A 62 -3.25 10.34 -4.25
CA ARG A 62 -2.38 11.48 -4.53
C ARG A 62 -1.26 11.43 -3.52
N ALA A 63 -0.04 11.26 -4.01
CA ALA A 63 1.13 11.08 -3.17
C ALA A 63 2.21 12.09 -3.55
N GLN A 64 3.09 12.38 -2.61
CA GLN A 64 4.27 13.20 -2.86
C GLN A 64 5.45 12.63 -2.09
N VAL A 65 6.45 12.15 -2.82
CA VAL A 65 7.70 11.66 -2.25
C VAL A 65 8.84 12.54 -2.78
N VAL A 66 9.16 12.42 -4.07
CA VAL A 66 10.12 13.29 -4.76
C VAL A 66 9.37 14.36 -5.55
N LEU A 67 8.24 13.98 -6.15
CA LEU A 67 7.35 14.87 -6.90
C LEU A 67 5.91 14.41 -6.67
N PRO A 68 4.91 15.30 -6.92
CA PRO A 68 3.53 14.89 -6.77
C PRO A 68 3.15 13.89 -7.87
N VAL A 69 2.44 12.83 -7.47
CA VAL A 69 1.97 11.80 -8.39
C VAL A 69 0.51 11.47 -8.05
N ARG A 70 -0.27 11.18 -9.09
CA ARG A 70 -1.65 10.73 -8.97
C ARG A 70 -1.78 9.37 -9.65
N TYR A 71 -2.45 8.45 -9.00
CA TYR A 71 -2.69 7.13 -9.61
C TYR A 71 -3.95 6.51 -9.02
N VAL A 72 -4.55 5.61 -9.80
CA VAL A 72 -5.75 4.88 -9.42
C VAL A 72 -5.45 3.40 -9.43
N LEU A 73 -5.82 2.72 -8.37
CA LEU A 73 -5.62 1.28 -8.21
C LEU A 73 -6.95 0.59 -7.96
N ASP A 74 -7.05 -0.65 -8.41
CA ASP A 74 -8.08 -1.59 -7.97
C ASP A 74 -7.46 -2.47 -6.89
N LEU A 75 -8.03 -2.41 -5.69
CA LEU A 75 -7.52 -3.16 -4.54
C LEU A 75 -8.51 -4.26 -4.19
N THR A 76 -8.04 -5.50 -4.29
CA THR A 76 -8.81 -6.69 -3.91
C THR A 76 -8.49 -7.01 -2.46
N CYS A 77 -9.48 -6.82 -1.60
CA CYS A 77 -9.36 -7.03 -0.15
C CYS A 77 -10.01 -8.35 0.23
N ASP A 78 -9.28 -9.19 0.93
CA ASP A 78 -9.75 -10.48 1.42
C ASP A 78 -9.75 -10.46 2.95
N ALA A 79 -10.94 -10.28 3.54
CA ALA A 79 -11.07 -10.16 4.98
C ALA A 79 -10.85 -11.49 5.70
N THR A 80 -10.96 -12.62 5.00
CA THR A 80 -10.73 -13.94 5.59
C THR A 80 -9.24 -14.27 5.65
N ALA A 81 -8.53 -14.01 4.55
CA ALA A 81 -7.10 -14.31 4.46
C ALA A 81 -6.23 -13.15 4.97
N HIS A 82 -6.81 -11.99 5.22
CA HIS A 82 -6.09 -10.77 5.60
C HIS A 82 -5.05 -10.40 4.57
N THR A 83 -5.50 -10.24 3.32
CA THR A 83 -4.64 -9.85 2.21
C THR A 83 -5.26 -8.70 1.42
N VAL A 84 -4.40 -7.91 0.80
CA VAL A 84 -4.80 -6.87 -0.15
C VAL A 84 -3.89 -7.01 -1.36
N ASP A 85 -4.49 -7.17 -2.53
CA ASP A 85 -3.74 -7.22 -3.79
C ASP A 85 -4.23 -6.07 -4.66
N TRP A 86 -3.32 -5.38 -5.35
CA TRP A 86 -3.75 -4.28 -6.22
C TRP A 86 -3.16 -4.38 -7.60
N THR A 87 -3.90 -3.81 -8.54
CA THR A 87 -3.49 -3.64 -9.93
C THR A 87 -3.69 -2.18 -10.32
N PHE A 88 -2.97 -1.77 -11.33
CA PHE A 88 -2.97 -0.39 -11.82
C PHE A 88 -4.15 -0.15 -12.76
N VAL A 89 -4.86 0.97 -12.56
CA VAL A 89 -5.94 1.40 -13.45
C VAL A 89 -5.46 2.52 -14.37
N GLU A 90 -4.98 3.62 -13.77
CA GLU A 90 -4.46 4.76 -14.51
C GLU A 90 -3.60 5.62 -13.60
N GLY A 91 -2.83 6.52 -14.19
CA GLY A 91 -2.05 7.45 -13.39
C GLY A 91 -1.28 8.45 -14.24
N GLU A 92 -0.76 9.46 -13.53
CA GLU A 92 0.16 10.46 -14.08
C GLU A 92 1.55 10.12 -13.58
N ILE A 93 2.52 10.07 -14.47
CA ILE A 93 3.91 9.72 -14.17
C ILE A 93 4.07 8.23 -13.87
N ILE A 94 3.29 7.66 -12.94
CA ILE A 94 3.28 6.23 -12.70
C ILE A 94 2.53 5.56 -13.85
N THR A 95 3.13 4.56 -14.45
CA THR A 95 2.55 3.81 -15.58
C THR A 95 2.15 2.40 -15.20
N SER A 96 2.61 1.91 -14.05
CA SER A 96 2.22 0.61 -13.53
C SER A 96 2.49 0.55 -12.03
N SER A 97 1.60 -0.09 -11.30
CA SER A 97 1.82 -0.43 -9.90
C SER A 97 1.06 -1.72 -9.61
N VAL A 98 1.79 -2.74 -9.20
CA VAL A 98 1.21 -4.03 -8.81
C VAL A 98 1.85 -4.40 -7.48
N GLY A 99 1.03 -4.88 -6.55
CA GLY A 99 1.59 -5.26 -5.26
C GLY A 99 0.59 -5.95 -4.36
N SER A 100 1.04 -6.19 -3.13
CA SER A 100 0.21 -6.87 -2.15
C SER A 100 0.66 -6.57 -0.73
N TRP A 101 -0.32 -6.64 0.17
CA TRP A 101 -0.13 -6.75 1.61
C TRP A 101 -0.60 -8.13 2.03
N ARG A 102 0.18 -8.81 2.87
CA ARG A 102 -0.23 -10.07 3.48
C ARG A 102 0.08 -10.00 4.97
N PHE A 103 -0.92 -10.32 5.79
CA PHE A 103 -0.80 -10.27 7.24
C PHE A 103 -1.05 -11.66 7.78
N SER A 104 -0.07 -12.23 8.47
CA SER A 104 -0.17 -13.59 8.99
C SER A 104 0.27 -13.66 10.44
N ALA A 105 -0.38 -14.53 11.22
CA ALA A 105 -0.03 -14.70 12.62
C ALA A 105 1.26 -15.53 12.75
N GLU A 106 2.16 -15.06 13.63
CA GLU A 106 3.34 -15.80 14.04
C GLU A 106 3.42 -15.73 15.56
N GLY A 107 2.79 -16.70 16.24
CA GLY A 107 2.62 -16.63 17.69
C GLY A 107 1.75 -15.44 18.08
N GLU A 108 2.28 -14.57 18.92
CA GLU A 108 1.60 -13.33 19.35
C GLU A 108 1.93 -12.14 18.45
N GLU A 109 2.73 -12.38 17.40
CA GLU A 109 3.14 -11.35 16.47
C GLU A 109 2.36 -11.47 15.17
N THR A 110 2.37 -10.39 14.38
CA THR A 110 1.86 -10.41 13.01
C THR A 110 3.01 -10.13 12.06
N ALA A 111 3.19 -11.03 11.10
CA ALA A 111 4.12 -10.81 10.00
C ALA A 111 3.41 -9.97 8.94
N ILE A 112 4.01 -8.85 8.57
CA ILE A 112 3.55 -8.00 7.50
C ILE A 112 4.48 -8.23 6.30
N ASP A 113 3.92 -8.77 5.23
CA ASP A 113 4.65 -8.95 3.98
C ASP A 113 4.13 -7.94 2.96
N TYR A 114 5.01 -7.09 2.48
CA TYR A 114 4.68 -6.05 1.51
C TYR A 114 5.49 -6.27 0.24
N ARG A 115 4.79 -6.36 -0.88
CA ARG A 115 5.40 -6.47 -2.20
C ARG A 115 4.88 -5.38 -3.09
N VAL A 116 5.77 -4.76 -3.87
CA VAL A 116 5.37 -3.74 -4.84
C VAL A 116 6.34 -3.71 -6.02
N ALA A 117 5.77 -3.55 -7.20
CA ALA A 117 6.52 -3.25 -8.42
C ALA A 117 5.89 -2.01 -9.04
N VAL A 118 6.68 -0.96 -9.24
CA VAL A 118 6.22 0.32 -9.77
C VAL A 118 7.05 0.69 -10.98
N ASP A 119 6.38 1.10 -12.06
CA ASP A 119 7.01 1.71 -13.22
C ASP A 119 6.62 3.18 -13.27
N VAL A 120 7.59 4.01 -13.59
CA VAL A 120 7.41 5.46 -13.66
C VAL A 120 7.90 5.93 -15.03
N LYS A 121 7.19 6.89 -15.61
CA LYS A 121 7.58 7.52 -16.86
C LYS A 121 7.52 9.04 -16.70
N ALA A 122 8.60 9.71 -17.06
CA ALA A 122 8.67 11.16 -17.01
C ALA A 122 9.62 11.62 -18.12
N PRO A 123 9.50 12.88 -18.59
CA PRO A 123 10.37 13.40 -19.63
C PRO A 123 11.74 13.79 -19.08
N VAL A 124 12.45 12.80 -18.51
CA VAL A 124 13.77 12.98 -17.91
C VAL A 124 14.67 11.81 -18.34
N PRO A 125 16.01 11.98 -18.27
CA PRO A 125 16.92 10.88 -18.58
C PRO A 125 16.66 9.64 -17.71
N GLY A 126 16.95 8.46 -18.27
CA GLY A 126 16.67 7.18 -17.62
C GLY A 126 17.29 7.03 -16.23
N PHE A 127 18.48 7.60 -15.99
CA PHE A 127 19.12 7.52 -14.68
C PHE A 127 18.37 8.35 -13.61
N VAL A 128 17.80 9.49 -14.01
CA VAL A 128 16.97 10.31 -13.13
C VAL A 128 15.67 9.60 -12.83
N LEU A 129 15.06 9.03 -13.87
CA LEU A 129 13.82 8.25 -13.75
C LEU A 129 13.98 7.10 -12.79
N ARG A 130 15.10 6.37 -12.87
CA ARG A 130 15.39 5.27 -11.96
C ARG A 130 15.52 5.74 -10.53
N LYS A 131 16.19 6.89 -10.33
CA LYS A 131 16.36 7.49 -9.02
C LYS A 131 15.03 7.88 -8.37
N VAL A 132 14.12 8.45 -9.17
CA VAL A 132 12.77 8.79 -8.72
C VAL A 132 12.01 7.52 -8.32
N THR A 133 12.04 6.49 -9.17
CA THR A 133 11.34 5.23 -8.89
C THR A 133 11.88 4.55 -7.63
N ASP A 134 13.20 4.48 -7.49
CA ASP A 134 13.82 3.86 -6.31
C ASP A 134 13.49 4.66 -5.05
N GLY A 135 13.45 5.99 -5.15
CA GLY A 135 13.06 6.84 -4.04
C GLY A 135 11.62 6.66 -3.61
N LEU A 136 10.70 6.52 -4.58
CA LEU A 136 9.29 6.27 -4.29
C LEU A 136 9.09 4.96 -3.51
N VAL A 137 9.87 3.93 -3.85
CA VAL A 137 9.74 2.62 -3.22
C VAL A 137 10.53 2.58 -1.91
N ALA A 138 11.83 2.91 -1.96
CA ALA A 138 12.73 2.72 -0.82
C ALA A 138 12.46 3.67 0.34
N ALA A 139 12.08 4.91 0.06
CA ALA A 139 11.83 5.91 1.10
C ALA A 139 10.49 5.68 1.81
N SER A 140 9.51 5.12 1.12
CA SER A 140 8.15 4.95 1.65
C SER A 140 8.02 3.76 2.59
N ILE A 141 8.73 2.66 2.32
CA ILE A 141 8.48 1.40 3.02
C ILE A 141 8.77 1.46 4.52
N PRO A 142 9.93 1.96 4.99
CA PRO A 142 10.17 2.02 6.44
C PRO A 142 9.16 2.89 7.17
N SER A 143 8.78 4.02 6.58
CA SER A 143 7.82 4.93 7.20
C SER A 143 6.42 4.34 7.24
N MET A 144 6.05 3.49 6.26
CA MET A 144 4.77 2.79 6.26
C MET A 144 4.67 1.81 7.43
N PHE A 145 5.69 1.00 7.64
CA PHE A 145 5.69 0.05 8.76
C PHE A 145 5.62 0.78 10.11
N SER A 146 6.39 1.85 10.27
CA SER A 146 6.36 2.67 11.48
C SER A 146 4.99 3.31 11.72
N ALA A 147 4.35 3.79 10.66
CA ALA A 147 3.02 4.40 10.75
C ALA A 147 1.97 3.37 11.15
N ILE A 148 2.03 2.17 10.57
CA ILE A 148 1.11 1.08 10.91
C ILE A 148 1.28 0.70 12.39
N GLU A 149 2.52 0.56 12.84
CA GLU A 149 2.79 0.22 14.23
C GLU A 149 2.23 1.27 15.19
N ARG A 150 2.46 2.55 14.90
CA ARG A 150 1.92 3.65 15.72
C ARG A 150 0.41 3.58 15.81
N GLU A 151 -0.26 3.32 14.68
CA GLU A 151 -1.71 3.26 14.65
C GLU A 151 -2.24 2.05 15.42
N VAL A 152 -1.57 0.90 15.31
CA VAL A 152 -1.92 -0.29 16.10
C VAL A 152 -1.85 0.03 17.59
N ARG A 153 -0.75 0.63 18.04
CA ARG A 153 -0.58 0.97 19.47
C ARG A 153 -1.62 1.97 19.95
N LYS A 154 -1.94 2.96 19.11
CA LYS A 154 -2.95 3.96 19.40
C LYS A 154 -4.33 3.32 19.59
N ARG A 155 -4.71 2.39 18.71
CA ARG A 155 -6.00 1.70 18.79
C ARG A 155 -6.06 0.76 19.99
N GLN A 156 -4.95 0.11 20.33
CA GLN A 156 -4.87 -0.77 21.50
C GLN A 156 -4.99 0.01 22.80
N ALA A 157 -4.56 1.26 22.83
CA ALA A 157 -4.63 2.13 24.02
C ALA A 157 -6.00 2.80 24.19
N ALA A 158 -6.85 2.74 23.17
CA ALA A 158 -8.17 3.38 23.21
C ALA A 158 -9.19 2.56 24.00
#